data_587abab475ce35d1d39e104b3341b1c9
#
_entry.id   587abab475ce35d1d39e104b3341b1c9
#
_cell.length_a   1.000
_cell.length_b   1.000
_cell.length_c   1.000
_cell.angle_alpha   90.00
_cell.angle_beta   90.00
_cell.angle_gamma   90.00
#
_symmetry.space_group_name_H-M   'P 1'
#
loop_
_entity.id
_entity.type
_entity.pdbx_description
1 polymer ?
#
loop_
_entity_poly.entity_id
_entity_poly.type
_entity_poly.pdbx_seq_one_letter_code
_entity_poly.pdbx_strand_id
1 'polypeptide(L)'
;MTGLFLSLAPAAAQNLTVGGYGEVALTRNFYSDNVYRYSSAASHQGEQHGRFDIPHAVIYLGYDFGKGWSMQSEIEFEHTGTGGAVEKEFEEAGEWETEVERGGEVELEQFWIQKSFCPEFNVRMGHIVVPVGGLNKAHEPLNFFTVYRPEGEFTILPSTWHDTGVSLWGRTAHWRYEAMVIAGLDAYLFSTENFVKYGAGSPFEFKAANQLGFAGRIDNESVRNLRLSLSGFYGRSFNNTYPYEVIPESSRYYGVVGRTAIGAFDFAYHGRRFIARGNADYGYVGDAATISYMKRNRSANNAPYKKSAVGKGAFAAGAEAGYDILPEKASAQLFLFGRYEYYNSYIPDSGQEAAEWTARHRLAVGINYFPLPQIAIKAEYSRRFLKAGYNPEPSVSIGVCYLSFFKR
;
A
#
# COMPACT_ATOMS: atom_id res chain seq x y z
N MET A 1 -8.55 -56.12 -8.29
CA MET A 1 -8.48 -54.72 -8.81
C MET A 1 -9.89 -54.15 -8.77
N THR A 2 -10.24 -53.50 -7.67
CA THR A 2 -11.56 -52.87 -7.48
C THR A 2 -11.37 -51.37 -7.74
N GLY A 3 -11.84 -50.95 -8.92
CA GLY A 3 -11.83 -49.54 -9.29
C GLY A 3 -12.80 -48.73 -8.45
N LEU A 4 -12.31 -47.78 -7.73
CA LEU A 4 -13.10 -46.79 -7.01
C LEU A 4 -13.66 -45.78 -8.02
N PHE A 5 -14.89 -45.97 -8.47
CA PHE A 5 -15.66 -44.96 -9.19
C PHE A 5 -16.09 -43.90 -8.18
N LEU A 6 -15.36 -42.80 -8.11
CA LEU A 6 -15.85 -41.57 -7.50
C LEU A 6 -17.01 -41.07 -8.35
N SER A 7 -18.24 -41.28 -7.89
CA SER A 7 -19.42 -40.63 -8.44
C SER A 7 -19.28 -39.13 -8.20
N LEU A 8 -18.95 -38.35 -9.25
CA LEU A 8 -19.12 -36.91 -9.26
C LEU A 8 -20.61 -36.61 -9.12
N ALA A 9 -21.04 -36.30 -7.90
CA ALA A 9 -22.36 -35.71 -7.69
C ALA A 9 -22.44 -34.42 -8.55
N PRO A 10 -23.62 -34.11 -9.12
CA PRO A 10 -23.77 -32.87 -9.89
C PRO A 10 -23.43 -31.72 -8.97
N ALA A 11 -22.37 -30.98 -9.30
CA ALA A 11 -21.93 -29.83 -8.57
C ALA A 11 -23.07 -28.81 -8.58
N ALA A 12 -23.60 -28.48 -7.40
CA ALA A 12 -24.34 -27.24 -7.22
C ALA A 12 -23.50 -26.12 -7.82
N ALA A 13 -24.12 -25.19 -8.57
CA ALA A 13 -23.47 -24.18 -9.36
C ALA A 13 -22.31 -23.55 -8.58
N GLN A 14 -21.10 -23.95 -8.92
CA GLN A 14 -19.89 -23.51 -8.28
C GLN A 14 -19.61 -22.11 -8.83
N ASN A 15 -19.65 -21.11 -7.98
CA ASN A 15 -19.48 -19.72 -8.40
C ASN A 15 -18.00 -19.41 -8.54
N LEU A 16 -17.44 -19.59 -9.72
CA LEU A 16 -16.16 -19.05 -10.10
C LEU A 16 -16.32 -17.53 -10.29
N THR A 17 -15.50 -16.74 -9.63
CA THR A 17 -15.38 -15.31 -9.85
C THR A 17 -14.02 -15.05 -10.51
N VAL A 18 -14.03 -14.37 -11.65
CA VAL A 18 -12.84 -13.86 -12.31
C VAL A 18 -13.00 -12.36 -12.43
N GLY A 19 -11.97 -11.60 -12.11
CA GLY A 19 -11.97 -10.17 -12.21
C GLY A 19 -10.56 -9.63 -12.29
N GLY A 20 -10.43 -8.34 -12.19
CA GLY A 20 -9.14 -7.67 -12.11
C GLY A 20 -9.27 -6.19 -12.37
N TYR A 21 -8.16 -5.52 -12.22
CA TYR A 21 -8.00 -4.12 -12.59
C TYR A 21 -6.67 -3.91 -13.30
N GLY A 22 -6.53 -2.77 -13.91
CA GLY A 22 -5.25 -2.36 -14.49
C GLY A 22 -5.28 -0.91 -14.90
N GLU A 23 -4.09 -0.37 -15.06
CA GLU A 23 -3.91 1.02 -15.44
C GLU A 23 -2.68 1.20 -16.32
N VAL A 24 -2.78 2.16 -17.25
CA VAL A 24 -1.69 2.63 -18.08
C VAL A 24 -1.57 4.12 -17.87
N ALA A 25 -0.38 4.61 -17.58
CA ALA A 25 -0.13 6.02 -17.29
C ALA A 25 1.00 6.59 -18.14
N LEU A 26 0.83 7.86 -18.53
CA LEU A 26 1.85 8.72 -19.11
C LEU A 26 2.05 9.90 -18.18
N THR A 27 3.28 10.14 -17.74
CA THR A 27 3.61 11.28 -16.87
C THR A 27 4.74 12.09 -17.47
N ARG A 28 4.57 13.41 -17.43
CA ARG A 28 5.63 14.38 -17.65
C ARG A 28 5.95 15.10 -16.36
N ASN A 29 7.17 14.89 -15.86
CA ASN A 29 7.70 15.55 -14.67
C ASN A 29 8.54 16.75 -15.12
N PHE A 30 8.26 17.92 -14.52
CA PHE A 30 9.00 19.17 -14.77
C PHE A 30 10.06 19.39 -13.70
N TYR A 31 10.73 18.32 -13.31
CA TYR A 31 11.82 18.26 -12.33
C TYR A 31 12.74 17.07 -12.68
N SER A 32 13.91 17.03 -12.05
CA SER A 32 14.89 15.96 -12.27
C SER A 32 14.40 14.61 -11.81
N ASP A 33 15.07 13.56 -12.24
CA ASP A 33 14.80 12.17 -11.88
C ASP A 33 14.77 11.96 -10.35
N ASN A 34 14.16 10.87 -9.94
CA ASN A 34 13.97 10.47 -8.54
C ASN A 34 15.27 10.44 -7.72
N VAL A 35 16.41 10.15 -8.35
CA VAL A 35 17.73 10.19 -7.71
C VAL A 35 18.03 11.57 -7.10
N TYR A 36 17.55 12.65 -7.73
CA TYR A 36 17.76 14.02 -7.29
C TYR A 36 16.54 14.67 -6.65
N ARG A 37 15.50 13.89 -6.43
CA ARG A 37 14.21 14.36 -5.93
C ARG A 37 14.32 15.16 -4.63
N TYR A 38 15.23 14.77 -3.76
CA TYR A 38 15.44 15.37 -2.45
C TYR A 38 16.65 16.32 -2.39
N SER A 39 17.23 16.63 -3.53
CA SER A 39 18.33 17.58 -3.61
C SER A 39 17.85 19.02 -3.75
N SER A 40 18.78 19.98 -3.66
CA SER A 40 18.49 21.39 -3.89
C SER A 40 17.95 21.62 -5.30
N ALA A 41 16.81 22.29 -5.42
CA ALA A 41 16.26 22.72 -6.70
C ALA A 41 17.24 23.58 -7.52
N ALA A 42 18.11 24.33 -6.87
CA ALA A 42 19.13 25.17 -7.53
C ALA A 42 20.20 24.35 -8.25
N SER A 43 20.48 23.12 -7.80
CA SER A 43 21.50 22.26 -8.41
C SER A 43 20.99 21.53 -9.67
N HIS A 44 19.65 21.43 -9.86
CA HIS A 44 19.02 20.63 -10.92
C HIS A 44 17.92 21.43 -11.64
N GLN A 45 18.13 22.71 -11.84
CA GLN A 45 17.21 23.57 -12.58
C GLN A 45 17.14 23.15 -14.05
N GLY A 46 15.93 23.03 -14.58
CA GLY A 46 15.68 22.71 -15.98
C GLY A 46 15.71 21.24 -16.35
N GLU A 47 16.10 20.37 -15.44
CA GLU A 47 15.99 18.93 -15.67
C GLU A 47 14.52 18.50 -15.66
N GLN A 48 14.18 17.64 -16.59
CA GLN A 48 12.82 17.12 -16.79
C GLN A 48 12.88 15.69 -17.29
N HIS A 49 11.87 14.89 -16.95
CA HIS A 49 11.75 13.54 -17.48
C HIS A 49 10.30 13.16 -17.73
N GLY A 50 10.08 12.19 -18.59
CA GLY A 50 8.78 11.60 -18.85
C GLY A 50 8.86 10.08 -18.77
N ARG A 51 7.73 9.46 -18.47
CA ARG A 51 7.63 7.99 -18.40
C ARG A 51 6.30 7.51 -18.94
N PHE A 52 6.33 6.34 -19.56
CA PHE A 52 5.19 5.46 -19.74
C PHE A 52 5.26 4.36 -18.70
N ASP A 53 4.12 3.99 -18.18
CA ASP A 53 4.05 3.03 -17.08
C ASP A 53 2.78 2.18 -17.16
N ILE A 54 2.88 0.94 -16.74
CA ILE A 54 1.75 0.09 -16.35
C ILE A 54 1.93 -0.15 -14.84
N PRO A 55 1.44 0.76 -13.98
CA PRO A 55 1.69 0.65 -12.56
C PRO A 55 1.21 -0.68 -12.01
N HIS A 56 0.01 -1.11 -12.42
CA HIS A 56 -0.61 -2.35 -11.94
C HIS A 56 -1.42 -3.01 -13.06
N ALA A 57 -1.31 -4.34 -13.14
CA ALA A 57 -2.21 -5.20 -13.91
C ALA A 57 -2.53 -6.43 -13.05
N VAL A 58 -3.77 -6.56 -12.57
CA VAL A 58 -4.17 -7.50 -11.52
C VAL A 58 -5.23 -8.47 -12.01
N ILE A 59 -5.08 -9.72 -11.61
CA ILE A 59 -6.04 -10.80 -11.85
C ILE A 59 -6.59 -11.30 -10.51
N TYR A 60 -7.91 -11.24 -10.34
CA TYR A 60 -8.64 -11.87 -9.23
C TYR A 60 -9.21 -13.23 -9.64
N LEU A 61 -8.99 -14.24 -8.82
CA LEU A 61 -9.61 -15.55 -8.92
C LEU A 61 -10.29 -15.88 -7.60
N GLY A 62 -11.60 -16.09 -7.62
CA GLY A 62 -12.37 -16.47 -6.45
C GLY A 62 -13.17 -17.74 -6.72
N TYR A 63 -13.33 -18.59 -5.70
CA TYR A 63 -14.09 -19.80 -5.80
C TYR A 63 -14.92 -20.07 -4.54
N ASP A 64 -16.21 -20.32 -4.72
CA ASP A 64 -17.11 -20.73 -3.64
C ASP A 64 -17.28 -22.24 -3.66
N PHE A 65 -16.74 -22.93 -2.65
CA PHE A 65 -16.85 -24.38 -2.48
C PHE A 65 -18.22 -24.82 -1.92
N GLY A 66 -19.07 -23.86 -1.57
CA GLY A 66 -20.32 -24.13 -0.86
C GLY A 66 -20.14 -24.35 0.64
N LYS A 67 -21.26 -24.42 1.36
CA LYS A 67 -21.30 -24.60 2.83
C LYS A 67 -20.51 -23.53 3.59
N GLY A 68 -20.38 -22.32 3.04
CA GLY A 68 -19.65 -21.20 3.63
C GLY A 68 -18.13 -21.29 3.48
N TRP A 69 -17.58 -22.18 2.67
CA TRP A 69 -16.16 -22.20 2.32
C TRP A 69 -15.91 -21.48 1.01
N SER A 70 -14.90 -20.62 0.99
CA SER A 70 -14.46 -19.92 -0.20
C SER A 70 -12.95 -19.69 -0.19
N MET A 71 -12.39 -19.41 -1.36
CA MET A 71 -11.02 -18.94 -1.53
C MET A 71 -10.97 -17.75 -2.46
N GLN A 72 -9.92 -16.95 -2.34
CA GLN A 72 -9.56 -15.92 -3.31
C GLN A 72 -8.07 -15.85 -3.48
N SER A 73 -7.65 -15.53 -4.69
CA SER A 73 -6.29 -15.20 -5.06
C SER A 73 -6.28 -13.88 -5.83
N GLU A 74 -5.25 -13.09 -5.63
CA GLU A 74 -4.96 -11.85 -6.35
C GLU A 74 -3.50 -11.90 -6.79
N ILE A 75 -3.30 -11.83 -8.10
CA ILE A 75 -1.98 -11.86 -8.73
C ILE A 75 -1.75 -10.52 -9.38
N GLU A 76 -0.75 -9.81 -8.93
CA GLU A 76 -0.36 -8.49 -9.44
C GLU A 76 0.88 -8.58 -10.32
N PHE A 77 0.87 -7.78 -11.38
CA PHE A 77 1.99 -7.50 -12.26
C PHE A 77 2.27 -6.00 -12.14
N GLU A 78 3.37 -5.61 -11.48
CA GLU A 78 3.79 -4.22 -11.36
C GLU A 78 4.86 -3.88 -12.38
N HIS A 79 4.68 -2.76 -13.10
CA HIS A 79 5.62 -2.23 -14.10
C HIS A 79 6.09 -3.23 -15.16
N THR A 80 5.49 -4.41 -15.26
CA THR A 80 5.94 -5.55 -16.05
C THR A 80 5.89 -5.24 -17.55
N GLY A 81 7.03 -5.38 -18.21
CA GLY A 81 7.16 -5.18 -19.66
C GLY A 81 7.22 -3.73 -20.12
N THR A 82 7.24 -2.74 -19.22
CA THR A 82 7.30 -1.31 -19.57
C THR A 82 8.72 -0.76 -19.70
N GLY A 83 9.74 -1.51 -19.30
CA GLY A 83 11.14 -1.10 -19.40
C GLY A 83 12.10 -2.25 -19.20
N GLY A 84 13.40 -1.98 -19.35
CA GLY A 84 14.47 -2.84 -18.93
C GLY A 84 15.00 -2.42 -17.58
N ALA A 85 15.18 -3.34 -16.67
CA ALA A 85 15.92 -3.13 -15.43
C ALA A 85 17.35 -3.62 -15.61
N VAL A 86 18.28 -2.88 -15.05
CA VAL A 86 19.66 -3.33 -14.89
C VAL A 86 19.80 -3.83 -13.48
N GLU A 87 19.81 -5.12 -13.32
CA GLU A 87 20.04 -5.77 -12.04
C GLU A 87 21.54 -5.97 -11.80
N LYS A 88 21.99 -5.70 -10.60
CA LYS A 88 23.35 -5.96 -10.18
C LYS A 88 23.31 -7.07 -9.14
N GLU A 89 23.66 -8.25 -9.58
CA GLU A 89 23.81 -9.39 -8.68
C GLU A 89 25.26 -9.52 -8.19
N PHE A 90 25.41 -9.89 -6.93
CA PHE A 90 26.70 -10.20 -6.35
C PHE A 90 26.89 -11.72 -6.38
N GLU A 91 27.72 -12.18 -7.27
CA GLU A 91 27.99 -13.60 -7.39
C GLU A 91 28.86 -14.17 -6.25
N GLU A 92 28.73 -15.46 -6.00
CA GLU A 92 29.56 -16.21 -5.01
C GLU A 92 31.05 -16.08 -5.22
N ALA A 93 31.47 -15.77 -6.45
CA ALA A 93 32.88 -15.52 -6.78
C ALA A 93 33.39 -14.13 -6.34
N GLY A 94 32.55 -13.27 -5.83
CA GLY A 94 32.91 -11.93 -5.35
C GLY A 94 32.93 -10.87 -6.45
N GLU A 95 32.38 -11.14 -7.60
CA GLU A 95 32.25 -10.20 -8.72
C GLU A 95 30.80 -9.70 -8.83
N TRP A 96 30.65 -8.46 -9.32
CA TRP A 96 29.36 -7.88 -9.63
C TRP A 96 29.03 -8.16 -11.09
N GLU A 97 27.99 -8.93 -11.33
CA GLU A 97 27.40 -9.05 -12.65
C GLU A 97 26.29 -8.02 -12.86
N THR A 98 26.18 -7.62 -14.12
CA THR A 98 25.14 -6.67 -14.54
C THR A 98 24.31 -7.35 -15.61
N GLU A 99 23.10 -7.75 -15.26
CA GLU A 99 22.14 -8.28 -16.21
C GLU A 99 21.09 -7.23 -16.59
N VAL A 100 20.63 -7.27 -17.82
CA VAL A 100 19.52 -6.43 -18.31
C VAL A 100 18.30 -7.32 -18.45
N GLU A 101 17.44 -7.24 -17.47
CA GLU A 101 16.16 -7.93 -17.49
C GLU A 101 15.01 -7.03 -17.91
N ARG A 102 13.87 -7.60 -18.28
CA ARG A 102 12.63 -6.82 -18.39
C ARG A 102 12.19 -6.42 -16.99
N GLY A 103 12.12 -5.12 -16.76
CA GLY A 103 11.65 -4.58 -15.48
C GLY A 103 10.22 -5.01 -15.17
N GLY A 104 9.96 -5.10 -13.88
CA GLY A 104 8.65 -5.39 -13.34
C GLY A 104 8.69 -6.50 -12.31
N GLU A 105 7.64 -6.58 -11.55
CA GLU A 105 7.47 -7.51 -10.43
C GLU A 105 6.19 -8.33 -10.63
N VAL A 106 6.19 -9.57 -10.18
CA VAL A 106 4.99 -10.43 -10.15
C VAL A 106 4.80 -10.90 -8.73
N GLU A 107 3.71 -10.50 -8.11
CA GLU A 107 3.41 -10.80 -6.73
C GLU A 107 2.10 -11.57 -6.57
N LEU A 108 2.07 -12.44 -5.57
CA LEU A 108 0.83 -13.00 -5.03
C LEU A 108 0.35 -12.09 -3.90
N GLU A 109 -0.38 -11.03 -4.23
CA GLU A 109 -0.85 -10.07 -3.25
C GLU A 109 -1.83 -10.68 -2.25
N GLN A 110 -2.73 -11.54 -2.71
CA GLN A 110 -3.64 -12.25 -1.83
C GLN A 110 -3.74 -13.73 -2.20
N PHE A 111 -3.75 -14.55 -1.17
CA PHE A 111 -4.19 -15.94 -1.25
C PHE A 111 -4.74 -16.35 0.11
N TRP A 112 -6.05 -16.60 0.18
CA TRP A 112 -6.67 -16.98 1.43
C TRP A 112 -7.80 -17.97 1.25
N ILE A 113 -8.06 -18.72 2.34
CA ILE A 113 -9.22 -19.59 2.50
C ILE A 113 -10.06 -19.05 3.64
N GLN A 114 -11.37 -19.03 3.45
CA GLN A 114 -12.32 -18.49 4.40
C GLN A 114 -13.41 -19.52 4.74
N LYS A 115 -13.81 -19.49 6.01
CA LYS A 115 -15.05 -20.10 6.49
C LYS A 115 -16.00 -19.01 6.98
N SER A 116 -17.14 -18.92 6.34
CA SER A 116 -18.27 -18.09 6.78
C SER A 116 -19.24 -18.93 7.60
N PHE A 117 -19.53 -18.48 8.81
CA PHE A 117 -20.51 -19.12 9.72
C PHE A 117 -21.83 -18.38 9.69
N CYS A 118 -21.78 -17.05 9.76
CA CYS A 118 -22.92 -16.15 9.63
C CYS A 118 -22.39 -14.77 9.14
N PRO A 119 -23.24 -13.82 8.78
CA PRO A 119 -22.81 -12.48 8.37
C PRO A 119 -21.91 -11.78 9.41
N GLU A 120 -22.18 -12.04 10.69
CA GLU A 120 -21.48 -11.42 11.82
C GLU A 120 -20.17 -12.14 12.18
N PHE A 121 -19.94 -13.35 11.70
CA PHE A 121 -18.77 -14.11 12.09
C PHE A 121 -18.18 -14.94 10.94
N ASN A 122 -17.00 -14.57 10.54
CA ASN A 122 -16.23 -15.22 9.49
C ASN A 122 -14.76 -15.33 9.91
N VAL A 123 -14.11 -16.41 9.52
CA VAL A 123 -12.70 -16.66 9.75
C VAL A 123 -12.00 -16.78 8.41
N ARG A 124 -10.89 -16.05 8.24
CA ARG A 124 -10.06 -16.09 7.04
C ARG A 124 -8.62 -16.35 7.44
N MET A 125 -7.92 -17.19 6.67
CA MET A 125 -6.51 -17.51 6.89
C MET A 125 -5.77 -17.50 5.56
N GLY A 126 -4.59 -16.93 5.54
CA GLY A 126 -3.73 -16.85 4.36
C GLY A 126 -3.01 -15.52 4.28
N HIS A 127 -2.59 -15.15 3.08
CA HIS A 127 -2.06 -13.84 2.74
C HIS A 127 -3.22 -12.89 2.44
N ILE A 128 -3.42 -11.88 3.25
CA ILE A 128 -4.67 -11.12 3.35
C ILE A 128 -4.36 -9.63 3.42
N VAL A 129 -5.20 -8.78 2.82
CA VAL A 129 -5.13 -7.33 3.03
C VAL A 129 -5.23 -7.01 4.52
N VAL A 130 -4.22 -6.36 5.07
CA VAL A 130 -4.23 -5.90 6.45
C VAL A 130 -5.20 -4.72 6.59
N PRO A 131 -6.16 -4.76 7.52
CA PRO A 131 -7.27 -3.80 7.55
C PRO A 131 -6.89 -2.45 8.17
N VAL A 132 -5.77 -1.84 7.75
CA VAL A 132 -5.27 -0.56 8.28
C VAL A 132 -5.14 0.44 7.15
N GLY A 133 -5.68 1.65 7.37
CA GLY A 133 -5.70 2.72 6.38
C GLY A 133 -6.86 2.65 5.38
N GLY A 134 -7.14 3.77 4.75
CA GLY A 134 -8.22 3.90 3.77
C GLY A 134 -7.81 3.43 2.38
N LEU A 135 -6.60 3.78 1.96
CA LEU A 135 -6.03 3.41 0.68
C LEU A 135 -5.81 1.90 0.59
N ASN A 136 -5.31 1.29 1.65
CA ASN A 136 -5.05 -0.16 1.66
C ASN A 136 -6.31 -1.01 1.38
N LYS A 137 -7.47 -0.53 1.79
CA LYS A 137 -8.77 -1.16 1.52
C LYS A 137 -9.41 -0.74 0.19
N ALA A 138 -8.89 0.28 -0.49
CA ALA A 138 -9.48 0.89 -1.68
C ALA A 138 -8.38 1.37 -2.66
N HIS A 139 -7.40 0.49 -2.89
CA HIS A 139 -6.20 0.80 -3.69
C HIS A 139 -6.41 0.68 -5.20
N GLU A 140 -7.53 0.09 -5.62
CA GLU A 140 -7.83 -0.07 -7.05
C GLU A 140 -8.07 1.29 -7.71
N PRO A 141 -7.68 1.47 -8.97
CA PRO A 141 -7.56 2.77 -9.60
C PRO A 141 -8.90 3.53 -9.79
N LEU A 142 -10.04 2.88 -9.71
CA LEU A 142 -11.35 3.57 -9.74
C LEU A 142 -11.77 4.12 -8.38
N ASN A 143 -11.05 3.80 -7.31
CA ASN A 143 -11.38 4.22 -5.95
C ASN A 143 -10.76 5.56 -5.53
N PHE A 144 -9.98 6.19 -6.40
CA PHE A 144 -9.41 7.53 -6.20
C PHE A 144 -9.40 8.31 -7.52
N PHE A 145 -9.33 9.65 -7.46
CA PHE A 145 -9.38 10.51 -8.64
C PHE A 145 -8.01 10.71 -9.29
N THR A 146 -6.93 10.71 -8.53
CA THR A 146 -5.57 10.91 -9.06
C THR A 146 -5.19 9.80 -10.04
N VAL A 147 -4.25 10.06 -10.95
CA VAL A 147 -3.76 9.05 -11.90
C VAL A 147 -3.02 7.94 -11.15
N TYR A 148 -2.16 8.31 -10.21
CA TYR A 148 -1.51 7.36 -9.30
C TYR A 148 -2.17 7.34 -7.93
N ARG A 149 -1.90 6.31 -7.13
CA ARG A 149 -2.37 6.20 -5.73
C ARG A 149 -2.06 7.48 -4.94
N PRO A 150 -2.96 7.91 -4.03
CA PRO A 150 -2.70 9.01 -3.08
C PRO A 150 -1.40 8.83 -2.33
N GLU A 151 -0.61 9.91 -2.20
CA GLU A 151 0.78 9.79 -1.73
C GLU A 151 0.94 9.68 -0.22
N GLY A 152 0.13 10.39 0.56
CA GLY A 152 0.38 10.56 1.98
C GLY A 152 0.40 9.21 2.73
N GLU A 153 -0.71 8.49 2.69
CA GLU A 153 -0.84 7.16 3.30
C GLU A 153 0.14 6.17 2.64
N PHE A 154 0.22 6.17 1.30
CA PHE A 154 1.12 5.32 0.52
C PHE A 154 2.60 5.54 0.86
N THR A 155 2.99 6.71 1.36
CA THR A 155 4.37 7.01 1.73
C THR A 155 4.73 6.46 3.12
N ILE A 156 3.83 6.53 4.09
CA ILE A 156 4.17 6.27 5.49
C ILE A 156 3.75 4.89 6.00
N LEU A 157 2.74 4.28 5.38
CA LEU A 157 2.23 2.95 5.76
C LEU A 157 2.59 1.91 4.69
N PRO A 158 2.68 0.62 5.04
CA PRO A 158 2.67 -0.42 4.03
C PRO A 158 1.42 -0.29 3.17
N SER A 159 1.60 -0.18 1.85
CA SER A 159 0.51 -0.01 0.88
C SER A 159 1.00 -0.48 -0.50
N THR A 160 0.44 -1.50 -1.08
CA THR A 160 -0.67 -2.28 -0.49
C THR A 160 -0.16 -3.22 0.60
N TRP A 161 -0.75 -3.17 1.78
CA TRP A 161 -0.29 -4.01 2.87
C TRP A 161 -1.05 -5.33 2.87
N HIS A 162 -0.40 -6.36 2.40
CA HIS A 162 -0.83 -7.73 2.51
C HIS A 162 0.10 -8.46 3.48
N ASP A 163 -0.43 -9.35 4.30
CA ASP A 163 0.39 -10.15 5.20
C ASP A 163 -0.26 -11.50 5.50
N THR A 164 0.57 -12.47 5.86
CA THR A 164 0.10 -13.81 6.19
C THR A 164 -0.34 -13.88 7.64
N GLY A 165 -1.59 -14.31 7.84
CA GLY A 165 -2.17 -14.36 9.17
C GLY A 165 -3.58 -14.93 9.22
N VAL A 166 -4.23 -14.63 10.33
CA VAL A 166 -5.62 -15.03 10.58
C VAL A 166 -6.46 -13.79 10.85
N SER A 167 -7.57 -13.65 10.14
CA SER A 167 -8.54 -12.56 10.29
C SER A 167 -9.88 -13.11 10.75
N LEU A 168 -10.46 -12.43 11.73
CA LEU A 168 -11.85 -12.57 12.17
C LEU A 168 -12.60 -11.32 11.73
N TRP A 169 -13.66 -11.48 10.95
CA TRP A 169 -14.42 -10.34 10.48
C TRP A 169 -15.92 -10.61 10.44
N GLY A 170 -16.68 -9.53 10.46
CA GLY A 170 -18.11 -9.61 10.38
C GLY A 170 -18.76 -8.29 9.99
N ARG A 171 -20.07 -8.35 9.73
CA ARG A 171 -20.89 -7.19 9.42
C ARG A 171 -22.28 -7.30 10.05
N THR A 172 -22.81 -6.18 10.46
CA THR A 172 -24.22 -5.99 10.79
C THR A 172 -24.85 -5.06 9.74
N ALA A 173 -26.07 -4.57 10.00
CA ALA A 173 -26.75 -3.62 9.10
C ALA A 173 -25.91 -2.35 8.81
N HIS A 174 -25.17 -1.84 9.80
CA HIS A 174 -24.47 -0.56 9.71
C HIS A 174 -22.98 -0.62 10.08
N TRP A 175 -22.52 -1.76 10.57
CA TRP A 175 -21.14 -1.91 11.03
C TRP A 175 -20.44 -3.03 10.31
N ARG A 176 -19.19 -2.78 9.96
CA ARG A 176 -18.23 -3.83 9.59
C ARG A 176 -17.08 -3.77 10.56
N TYR A 177 -16.53 -4.91 10.88
CA TYR A 177 -15.37 -5.02 11.76
C TYR A 177 -14.47 -6.16 11.33
N GLU A 178 -13.20 -5.97 11.56
CA GLU A 178 -12.17 -6.95 11.28
C GLU A 178 -11.06 -6.85 12.33
N ALA A 179 -10.59 -8.00 12.83
CA ALA A 179 -9.42 -8.12 13.69
C ALA A 179 -8.50 -9.17 13.09
N MET A 180 -7.21 -8.85 13.01
CA MET A 180 -6.23 -9.70 12.34
C MET A 180 -4.97 -9.85 13.19
N VAL A 181 -4.41 -11.06 13.21
CA VAL A 181 -3.11 -11.38 13.78
C VAL A 181 -2.17 -11.74 12.66
N ILE A 182 -1.03 -11.06 12.61
CA ILE A 182 0.03 -11.21 11.60
C ILE A 182 1.40 -11.26 12.27
N ALA A 183 2.45 -11.43 11.49
CA ALA A 183 3.81 -11.16 11.96
C ALA A 183 3.99 -9.67 12.25
N GLY A 184 4.86 -9.31 13.18
CA GLY A 184 5.28 -7.92 13.39
C GLY A 184 6.04 -7.38 12.18
N LEU A 185 6.08 -6.06 12.03
CA LEU A 185 6.90 -5.40 11.03
C LEU A 185 8.40 -5.57 11.34
N ASP A 186 9.24 -5.44 10.32
CA ASP A 186 10.69 -5.45 10.46
C ASP A 186 11.26 -4.02 10.48
N ALA A 187 11.73 -3.57 11.64
CA ALA A 187 12.27 -2.22 11.81
C ALA A 187 13.58 -1.97 11.04
N TYR A 188 14.27 -3.01 10.56
CA TYR A 188 15.43 -2.82 9.69
C TYR A 188 15.05 -2.28 8.32
N LEU A 189 13.80 -2.46 7.90
CA LEU A 189 13.23 -1.93 6.66
C LEU A 189 12.66 -0.52 6.80
N PHE A 190 12.53 0.01 8.01
CA PHE A 190 12.04 1.36 8.24
C PHE A 190 13.03 2.41 7.72
N SER A 191 12.54 3.54 7.23
CA SER A 191 13.41 4.56 6.64
C SER A 191 12.92 5.99 6.91
N THR A 192 13.80 6.95 6.68
CA THR A 192 13.46 8.38 6.73
C THR A 192 12.44 8.74 5.65
N GLU A 193 12.60 8.17 4.47
CA GLU A 193 11.77 8.45 3.30
C GLU A 193 10.34 7.90 3.42
N ASN A 194 10.22 6.70 3.98
CA ASN A 194 9.00 5.91 3.89
C ASN A 194 8.50 5.39 5.25
N PHE A 195 9.08 5.88 6.35
CA PHE A 195 8.72 5.48 7.70
C PHE A 195 8.68 3.95 7.86
N VAL A 196 7.48 3.35 8.04
CA VAL A 196 7.31 1.89 8.25
C VAL A 196 6.88 1.14 6.98
N LYS A 197 6.76 1.82 5.84
CA LYS A 197 6.17 1.28 4.60
C LYS A 197 6.72 -0.10 4.21
N TYR A 198 8.03 -0.25 4.19
CA TYR A 198 8.67 -1.50 3.79
C TYR A 198 8.79 -2.54 4.90
N GLY A 199 8.37 -2.20 6.11
CA GLY A 199 8.46 -3.10 7.26
C GLY A 199 7.63 -4.38 7.15
N ALA A 200 6.70 -4.44 6.21
CA ALA A 200 5.96 -5.65 5.89
C ALA A 200 6.78 -6.67 5.06
N GLY A 201 7.92 -6.27 4.51
CA GLY A 201 8.81 -7.17 3.77
C GLY A 201 9.46 -8.24 4.63
N SER A 202 10.11 -9.21 3.98
CA SER A 202 10.91 -10.25 4.61
C SER A 202 12.15 -10.52 3.76
N PRO A 203 13.32 -10.75 4.39
CA PRO A 203 14.52 -11.17 3.66
C PRO A 203 14.53 -12.67 3.35
N PHE A 204 13.45 -13.39 3.62
CA PHE A 204 13.31 -14.82 3.40
C PHE A 204 12.12 -15.11 2.50
N GLU A 205 12.07 -16.31 1.94
CA GLU A 205 10.91 -16.86 1.22
C GLU A 205 9.66 -17.04 2.10
N PHE A 206 9.80 -16.83 3.40
CA PHE A 206 8.72 -16.89 4.39
C PHE A 206 8.76 -15.68 5.31
N LYS A 207 7.65 -15.38 5.95
CA LYS A 207 7.54 -14.32 6.94
C LYS A 207 8.00 -14.79 8.31
N ALA A 208 9.05 -14.17 8.87
CA ALA A 208 9.45 -14.43 10.24
C ALA A 208 8.40 -13.89 11.22
N ALA A 209 7.92 -14.73 12.12
CA ALA A 209 6.88 -14.41 13.10
C ALA A 209 7.35 -14.54 14.55
N ASN A 210 8.59 -14.12 14.82
CA ASN A 210 9.14 -14.11 16.19
C ASN A 210 8.41 -13.10 17.10
N GLN A 211 7.87 -12.05 16.50
CA GLN A 211 6.99 -11.07 17.13
C GLN A 211 5.67 -11.01 16.35
N LEU A 212 4.57 -10.90 17.09
CA LEU A 212 3.25 -10.79 16.48
C LEU A 212 2.80 -9.33 16.42
N GLY A 213 2.01 -9.03 15.39
CA GLY A 213 1.29 -7.79 15.21
C GLY A 213 -0.22 -8.02 15.22
N PHE A 214 -0.96 -7.03 15.70
CA PHE A 214 -2.42 -7.03 15.78
C PHE A 214 -2.94 -5.84 14.98
N ALA A 215 -3.80 -6.13 14.01
CA ALA A 215 -4.48 -5.11 13.22
C ALA A 215 -5.98 -5.17 13.46
N GLY A 216 -6.65 -4.04 13.34
CA GLY A 216 -8.10 -3.98 13.49
C GLY A 216 -8.70 -2.80 12.76
N ARG A 217 -9.96 -2.98 12.34
CA ARG A 217 -10.76 -1.96 11.66
C ARG A 217 -12.22 -2.04 12.06
N ILE A 218 -12.85 -0.90 12.13
CA ILE A 218 -14.29 -0.76 12.27
C ILE A 218 -14.80 0.30 11.29
N ASP A 219 -15.81 -0.06 10.49
CA ASP A 219 -16.50 0.84 9.56
C ASP A 219 -17.92 1.08 10.03
N ASN A 220 -18.39 2.33 9.94
CA ASN A 220 -19.78 2.73 10.18
C ASN A 220 -20.40 3.25 8.88
N GLU A 221 -21.52 2.67 8.50
CA GLU A 221 -22.32 2.99 7.32
C GLU A 221 -23.77 3.40 7.68
N SER A 222 -23.99 3.94 8.88
CA SER A 222 -25.33 4.37 9.35
C SER A 222 -25.88 5.55 8.56
N VAL A 223 -25.02 6.41 8.04
CA VAL A 223 -25.40 7.55 7.22
C VAL A 223 -25.37 7.14 5.76
N ARG A 224 -26.47 7.40 5.06
CA ARG A 224 -26.58 7.03 3.64
C ARG A 224 -25.43 7.62 2.82
N ASN A 225 -24.81 6.80 2.00
CA ASN A 225 -23.68 7.13 1.11
C ASN A 225 -22.41 7.57 1.84
N LEU A 226 -22.34 7.47 3.16
CA LEU A 226 -21.15 7.83 3.93
C LEU A 226 -20.65 6.61 4.71
N ARG A 227 -19.37 6.28 4.52
CA ARG A 227 -18.61 5.35 5.35
C ARG A 227 -17.63 6.17 6.18
N LEU A 228 -17.61 5.92 7.49
CA LEU A 228 -16.61 6.40 8.43
C LEU A 228 -15.86 5.21 8.98
N SER A 229 -14.54 5.27 9.05
CA SER A 229 -13.71 4.15 9.44
C SER A 229 -12.61 4.54 10.41
N LEU A 230 -12.36 3.67 11.38
CA LEU A 230 -11.21 3.71 12.27
C LEU A 230 -10.47 2.39 12.15
N SER A 231 -9.15 2.45 12.04
CA SER A 231 -8.30 1.27 11.99
C SER A 231 -6.97 1.51 12.69
N GLY A 232 -6.27 0.43 13.01
CA GLY A 232 -4.98 0.55 13.64
C GLY A 232 -4.22 -0.76 13.67
N PHE A 233 -2.93 -0.62 13.96
CA PHE A 233 -1.99 -1.71 14.14
C PHE A 233 -1.17 -1.49 15.40
N TYR A 234 -0.83 -2.58 16.07
CA TYR A 234 0.13 -2.59 17.16
C TYR A 234 0.97 -3.86 17.13
N GLY A 235 2.29 -3.70 17.23
CA GLY A 235 3.22 -4.83 17.26
C GLY A 235 4.61 -4.43 17.73
N ARG A 236 5.48 -5.44 17.83
CA ARG A 236 6.91 -5.26 18.06
C ARG A 236 7.62 -5.50 16.74
N SER A 237 8.51 -4.60 16.37
CA SER A 237 9.13 -4.58 15.03
C SER A 237 10.64 -4.77 15.05
N PHE A 238 11.24 -4.89 16.20
CA PHE A 238 12.66 -5.16 16.34
C PHE A 238 12.89 -6.56 16.91
N ASN A 239 13.95 -7.23 16.48
CA ASN A 239 14.18 -8.66 16.73
C ASN A 239 13.12 -9.60 16.14
N ASN A 240 12.52 -9.23 15.04
CA ASN A 240 11.52 -10.05 14.36
C ASN A 240 12.12 -10.99 13.32
N THR A 241 13.30 -10.69 12.81
CA THR A 241 13.97 -11.49 11.78
C THR A 241 14.88 -12.54 12.44
N TYR A 242 14.64 -13.79 12.12
CA TYR A 242 15.45 -14.92 12.57
C TYR A 242 16.48 -15.29 11.49
N PRO A 243 17.69 -15.76 11.83
CA PRO A 243 18.30 -15.90 13.17
C PRO A 243 19.15 -14.69 13.61
N TYR A 244 19.30 -13.69 12.76
CA TYR A 244 20.38 -12.69 12.88
C TYR A 244 20.08 -11.51 13.79
N GLU A 245 18.86 -11.40 14.28
CA GLU A 245 18.39 -10.24 15.03
C GLU A 245 18.11 -10.52 16.51
N VAL A 246 18.53 -11.65 16.98
CA VAL A 246 18.45 -11.94 18.42
C VAL A 246 19.52 -11.15 19.13
N ILE A 247 19.10 -10.16 19.93
CA ILE A 247 20.01 -9.39 20.78
C ILE A 247 20.32 -10.22 22.01
N PRO A 248 21.61 -10.55 22.27
CA PRO A 248 21.99 -11.30 23.47
C PRO A 248 21.61 -10.55 24.75
N GLU A 249 21.27 -11.29 25.81
CA GLU A 249 20.94 -10.71 27.11
C GLU A 249 22.05 -9.83 27.70
N SER A 250 23.29 -10.11 27.35
CA SER A 250 24.46 -9.30 27.74
C SER A 250 24.56 -7.96 27.02
N SER A 251 23.79 -7.74 25.98
CA SER A 251 23.82 -6.49 25.21
C SER A 251 23.08 -5.38 25.94
N ARG A 252 23.65 -4.17 25.93
CA ARG A 252 22.95 -2.96 26.38
C ARG A 252 21.67 -2.63 25.60
N TYR A 253 21.45 -3.28 24.47
CA TYR A 253 20.27 -3.11 23.60
C TYR A 253 19.24 -4.24 23.80
N TYR A 254 19.43 -5.15 24.73
CA TYR A 254 18.55 -6.32 24.93
C TYR A 254 17.07 -5.96 25.11
N GLY A 255 16.78 -4.81 25.74
CA GLY A 255 15.42 -4.32 25.96
C GLY A 255 14.77 -3.58 24.78
N VAL A 256 15.49 -3.39 23.66
CA VAL A 256 14.98 -2.67 22.49
C VAL A 256 14.06 -3.60 21.71
N VAL A 257 12.80 -3.22 21.56
CA VAL A 257 11.77 -4.05 20.91
C VAL A 257 11.04 -3.34 19.76
N GLY A 258 11.29 -2.05 19.56
CA GLY A 258 10.68 -1.28 18.47
C GLY A 258 9.16 -1.38 18.47
N ARG A 259 8.50 -0.94 19.57
CA ARG A 259 7.03 -0.93 19.61
C ARG A 259 6.51 -0.03 18.50
N THR A 260 5.74 -0.59 17.58
CA THR A 260 5.14 0.13 16.46
C THR A 260 3.64 0.19 16.66
N ALA A 261 3.08 1.39 16.60
CA ALA A 261 1.65 1.63 16.65
C ALA A 261 1.23 2.50 15.47
N ILE A 262 0.12 2.16 14.82
CA ILE A 262 -0.47 2.93 13.74
C ILE A 262 -1.93 3.16 14.10
N GLY A 263 -2.40 4.39 13.93
CA GLY A 263 -3.81 4.76 14.00
C GLY A 263 -4.21 5.46 12.72
N ALA A 264 -5.31 5.05 12.12
CA ALA A 264 -5.82 5.59 10.87
C ALA A 264 -7.33 5.84 10.95
N PHE A 265 -7.73 6.99 10.44
CA PHE A 265 -9.12 7.37 10.19
C PHE A 265 -9.31 7.58 8.70
N ASP A 266 -10.39 7.08 8.14
CA ASP A 266 -10.78 7.40 6.77
C ASP A 266 -12.30 7.59 6.63
N PHE A 267 -12.68 8.35 5.61
CA PHE A 267 -14.07 8.49 5.22
C PHE A 267 -14.23 8.39 3.71
N ALA A 268 -15.38 7.93 3.26
CA ALA A 268 -15.79 7.94 1.87
C ALA A 268 -17.28 8.29 1.76
N TYR A 269 -17.56 9.35 1.01
CA TYR A 269 -18.92 9.76 0.64
C TYR A 269 -19.12 9.57 -0.86
N HIS A 270 -20.14 8.82 -1.23
CA HIS A 270 -20.51 8.53 -2.62
C HIS A 270 -21.93 9.02 -2.89
N GLY A 271 -22.07 10.32 -3.16
CA GLY A 271 -23.34 10.90 -3.63
C GLY A 271 -23.52 10.67 -5.13
N ARG A 272 -24.69 11.08 -5.63
CA ARG A 272 -25.05 10.88 -7.06
C ARG A 272 -24.11 11.61 -8.02
N ARG A 273 -23.73 12.84 -7.69
CA ARG A 273 -22.86 13.73 -8.51
C ARG A 273 -21.61 14.19 -7.76
N PHE A 274 -21.54 13.95 -6.48
CA PHE A 274 -20.46 14.42 -5.62
C PHE A 274 -19.85 13.22 -4.87
N ILE A 275 -18.55 13.06 -5.01
CA ILE A 275 -17.77 12.07 -4.30
C ILE A 275 -16.72 12.82 -3.49
N ALA A 276 -16.56 12.44 -2.22
CA ALA A 276 -15.49 12.94 -1.37
C ALA A 276 -14.89 11.81 -0.54
N ARG A 277 -13.56 11.81 -0.40
CA ARG A 277 -12.81 10.82 0.37
C ARG A 277 -11.68 11.51 1.10
N GLY A 278 -11.27 10.95 2.21
CA GLY A 278 -10.12 11.46 2.95
C GLY A 278 -9.65 10.51 4.01
N ASN A 279 -8.45 10.77 4.49
CA ASN A 279 -7.75 9.99 5.49
C ASN A 279 -6.95 10.87 6.43
N ALA A 280 -6.64 10.33 7.63
CA ALA A 280 -5.68 10.89 8.58
C ALA A 280 -5.01 9.73 9.31
N ASP A 281 -3.70 9.62 9.18
CA ASP A 281 -2.91 8.50 9.63
C ASP A 281 -1.76 8.99 10.49
N TYR A 282 -1.51 8.29 11.58
CA TYR A 282 -0.38 8.53 12.46
C TYR A 282 0.31 7.22 12.81
N GLY A 283 1.62 7.19 12.60
CA GLY A 283 2.48 6.09 13.00
C GLY A 283 3.43 6.50 14.12
N TYR A 284 3.71 5.57 15.02
CA TYR A 284 4.66 5.71 16.11
C TYR A 284 5.60 4.51 16.16
N VAL A 285 6.90 4.77 16.39
CA VAL A 285 7.94 3.76 16.60
C VAL A 285 8.70 4.09 17.87
N GLY A 286 8.63 3.20 18.84
CA GLY A 286 9.44 3.27 20.06
C GLY A 286 10.90 2.92 19.78
N ASP A 287 11.81 3.47 20.59
CA ASP A 287 13.26 3.25 20.47
C ASP A 287 13.87 3.69 19.11
N ALA A 288 13.22 4.62 18.41
CA ALA A 288 13.56 4.99 17.05
C ALA A 288 15.02 5.46 16.88
N ALA A 289 15.53 6.28 17.81
CA ALA A 289 16.91 6.73 17.79
C ALA A 289 17.90 5.56 17.97
N THR A 290 17.60 4.63 18.88
CA THR A 290 18.43 3.45 19.14
C THR A 290 18.42 2.50 17.92
N ILE A 291 17.26 2.23 17.35
CA ILE A 291 17.11 1.41 16.15
C ILE A 291 17.90 2.03 14.99
N SER A 292 17.79 3.33 14.78
CA SER A 292 18.55 4.06 13.76
C SER A 292 20.06 3.95 13.96
N TYR A 293 20.51 4.04 15.20
CA TYR A 293 21.93 3.84 15.54
C TYR A 293 22.39 2.40 15.24
N MET A 294 21.62 1.41 15.62
CA MET A 294 21.95 0.00 15.38
C MET A 294 22.00 -0.33 13.89
N LYS A 295 21.03 0.14 13.10
CA LYS A 295 21.00 0.00 11.65
C LYS A 295 22.25 0.58 10.98
N ARG A 296 22.67 1.79 11.39
CA ARG A 296 23.83 2.47 10.83
C ARG A 296 25.13 1.70 11.05
N ASN A 297 25.23 0.99 12.16
CA ASN A 297 26.43 0.26 12.57
C ASN A 297 26.47 -1.20 12.11
N ARG A 298 25.47 -1.69 11.37
CA ARG A 298 25.53 -2.99 10.74
C ARG A 298 26.56 -3.01 9.62
N SER A 299 27.22 -4.17 9.43
CA SER A 299 28.13 -4.36 8.29
C SER A 299 27.35 -4.30 6.98
N ALA A 300 28.02 -3.89 5.89
CA ALA A 300 27.38 -3.77 4.58
C ALA A 300 26.79 -5.11 4.08
N ASN A 301 27.45 -6.23 4.42
CA ASN A 301 27.02 -7.57 4.01
C ASN A 301 25.77 -8.08 4.75
N ASN A 302 25.46 -7.49 5.92
CA ASN A 302 24.31 -7.88 6.73
C ASN A 302 23.18 -6.83 6.69
N ALA A 303 23.31 -5.82 5.84
CA ALA A 303 22.33 -4.76 5.69
C ALA A 303 21.91 -4.68 4.22
N PRO A 304 21.06 -5.62 3.74
CA PRO A 304 20.44 -5.48 2.42
C PRO A 304 19.59 -4.21 2.35
N TYR A 305 19.39 -3.56 3.49
CA TYR A 305 18.51 -2.43 3.65
C TYR A 305 19.29 -1.15 3.91
N LYS A 306 18.71 -0.05 3.45
CA LYS A 306 19.28 1.30 3.59
C LYS A 306 19.62 1.58 5.05
N LYS A 307 20.80 2.10 5.31
CA LYS A 307 21.25 2.59 6.62
C LYS A 307 20.50 3.87 7.06
N SER A 308 19.33 4.10 6.50
CA SER A 308 18.45 5.24 6.77
C SER A 308 17.95 5.20 8.20
N ALA A 309 17.86 6.35 8.83
CA ALA A 309 17.24 6.49 10.14
C ALA A 309 15.72 6.31 10.05
N VAL A 310 15.07 5.95 11.15
CA VAL A 310 13.63 6.02 11.31
C VAL A 310 13.29 7.07 12.35
N GLY A 311 12.25 7.86 12.10
CA GLY A 311 11.72 8.81 13.06
C GLY A 311 10.87 8.13 14.14
N LYS A 312 10.64 8.81 15.25
CA LYS A 312 9.70 8.38 16.29
C LYS A 312 8.27 8.31 15.79
N GLY A 313 7.94 9.10 14.77
CA GLY A 313 6.61 9.11 14.21
C GLY A 313 6.58 9.57 12.76
N ALA A 314 5.41 9.38 12.14
CA ALA A 314 5.06 9.93 10.86
C ALA A 314 3.57 10.29 10.86
N PHE A 315 3.18 11.21 9.99
CA PHE A 315 1.81 11.69 9.86
C PHE A 315 1.45 11.87 8.39
N ALA A 316 0.23 11.48 8.02
CA ALA A 316 -0.34 11.80 6.73
C ALA A 316 -1.82 12.18 6.90
N ALA A 317 -2.28 13.19 6.17
CA ALA A 317 -3.70 13.50 6.06
C ALA A 317 -3.98 14.05 4.67
N GLY A 318 -5.09 13.64 4.08
CA GLY A 318 -5.49 14.11 2.77
C GLY A 318 -6.98 13.98 2.53
N ALA A 319 -7.46 14.77 1.60
CA ALA A 319 -8.83 14.67 1.12
C ALA A 319 -8.92 14.99 -0.36
N GLU A 320 -9.85 14.32 -1.03
CA GLU A 320 -10.24 14.62 -2.40
C GLU A 320 -11.74 14.83 -2.52
N ALA A 321 -12.13 15.63 -3.47
CA ALA A 321 -13.53 15.80 -3.84
C ALA A 321 -13.65 15.94 -5.35
N GLY A 322 -14.68 15.33 -5.91
CA GLY A 322 -15.00 15.41 -7.32
C GLY A 322 -16.49 15.66 -7.55
N TYR A 323 -16.79 16.44 -8.58
CA TYR A 323 -18.16 16.75 -8.98
C TYR A 323 -18.37 16.39 -10.45
N ASP A 324 -19.41 15.58 -10.72
CA ASP A 324 -19.80 15.20 -12.06
C ASP A 324 -20.53 16.37 -12.74
N ILE A 325 -19.91 16.90 -13.80
CA ILE A 325 -20.42 18.07 -14.54
C ILE A 325 -21.34 17.70 -15.71
N LEU A 326 -21.42 16.41 -16.09
CA LEU A 326 -22.34 16.00 -17.13
C LEU A 326 -23.81 16.05 -16.66
N PRO A 327 -24.75 16.22 -17.60
CA PRO A 327 -26.17 16.15 -17.28
C PRO A 327 -26.54 14.79 -16.68
N GLU A 328 -27.49 14.75 -15.75
CA GLU A 328 -27.93 13.52 -15.09
C GLU A 328 -28.45 12.41 -16.02
N LYS A 329 -28.84 12.78 -17.26
CA LYS A 329 -29.30 11.85 -18.28
C LYS A 329 -28.16 11.29 -19.14
N ALA A 330 -26.93 11.78 -18.97
CA ALA A 330 -25.79 11.25 -19.71
C ALA A 330 -25.49 9.80 -19.26
N SER A 331 -25.10 8.97 -20.21
CA SER A 331 -24.65 7.60 -19.94
C SER A 331 -23.24 7.55 -19.39
N ALA A 332 -22.46 8.61 -19.57
CA ALA A 332 -21.10 8.77 -19.10
C ALA A 332 -21.07 9.76 -17.93
N GLN A 333 -19.95 9.78 -17.18
CA GLN A 333 -19.69 10.77 -16.12
C GLN A 333 -18.38 11.50 -16.43
N LEU A 334 -18.31 12.77 -16.03
CA LEU A 334 -17.09 13.59 -16.13
C LEU A 334 -16.91 14.36 -14.83
N PHE A 335 -16.02 13.88 -14.00
CA PHE A 335 -15.68 14.53 -12.74
C PHE A 335 -14.60 15.58 -12.93
N LEU A 336 -14.84 16.76 -12.40
CA LEU A 336 -13.78 17.69 -12.02
C LEU A 336 -13.40 17.40 -10.59
N PHE A 337 -12.13 17.25 -10.29
CA PHE A 337 -11.68 16.93 -8.95
C PHE A 337 -10.53 17.82 -8.46
N GLY A 338 -10.41 17.87 -7.16
CA GLY A 338 -9.25 18.39 -6.44
C GLY A 338 -8.89 17.47 -5.29
N ARG A 339 -7.60 17.33 -5.04
CA ARG A 339 -7.03 16.61 -3.89
C ARG A 339 -5.95 17.46 -3.23
N TYR A 340 -5.98 17.48 -1.90
CA TYR A 340 -4.92 18.06 -1.09
C TYR A 340 -4.45 17.04 -0.07
N GLU A 341 -3.13 16.97 0.12
CA GLU A 341 -2.48 16.08 1.07
C GLU A 341 -1.38 16.82 1.82
N TYR A 342 -1.24 16.52 3.09
CA TYR A 342 -0.05 16.79 3.88
C TYR A 342 0.49 15.49 4.45
N TYR A 343 1.78 15.27 4.35
CA TYR A 343 2.43 14.14 4.97
C TYR A 343 3.86 14.47 5.39
N ASN A 344 4.31 13.79 6.44
CA ASN A 344 5.68 13.85 6.93
C ASN A 344 6.09 12.44 7.37
N SER A 345 7.02 11.84 6.64
CA SER A 345 7.50 10.49 6.89
C SER A 345 8.52 10.40 8.03
N TYR A 346 8.98 11.53 8.57
CA TYR A 346 10.00 11.54 9.59
C TYR A 346 9.78 12.64 10.63
N ILE A 347 9.21 12.27 11.76
CA ILE A 347 9.18 13.10 12.97
C ILE A 347 10.30 12.61 13.86
N PRO A 348 11.33 13.42 14.14
CA PRO A 348 12.53 12.96 14.86
C PRO A 348 12.24 12.58 16.31
N ASP A 349 13.01 11.64 16.83
CA ASP A 349 13.10 11.33 18.26
C ASP A 349 14.15 12.25 18.91
N SER A 350 14.25 12.18 20.23
CA SER A 350 15.26 12.93 21.00
C SER A 350 16.67 12.61 20.49
N GLY A 351 17.43 13.63 20.16
CA GLY A 351 18.79 13.50 19.62
C GLY A 351 18.90 13.18 18.13
N GLN A 352 17.79 13.11 17.41
CA GLN A 352 17.78 13.04 15.95
C GLN A 352 17.61 14.43 15.33
N GLU A 353 18.24 14.66 14.18
CA GLU A 353 18.06 15.88 13.40
C GLU A 353 16.80 15.79 12.54
N ALA A 354 16.12 16.91 12.33
CA ALA A 354 14.94 16.98 11.46
C ALA A 354 15.35 16.84 9.98
N ALA A 355 14.59 16.07 9.23
CA ALA A 355 14.72 15.94 7.78
C ALA A 355 13.62 16.78 7.10
N GLU A 356 13.88 18.04 6.83
CA GLU A 356 12.87 19.02 6.39
C GLU A 356 12.19 18.65 5.06
N TRP A 357 12.86 17.90 4.21
CA TRP A 357 12.34 17.43 2.91
C TRP A 357 11.28 16.33 3.03
N THR A 358 11.12 15.73 4.20
CA THR A 358 10.09 14.71 4.45
C THR A 358 8.70 15.27 4.66
N ALA A 359 8.61 16.54 5.05
CA ALA A 359 7.35 17.26 5.23
C ALA A 359 6.89 17.86 3.90
N ARG A 360 5.74 17.41 3.38
CA ARG A 360 5.26 17.77 2.05
C ARG A 360 3.78 18.09 2.06
N HIS A 361 3.42 19.10 1.29
CA HIS A 361 2.06 19.37 0.89
C HIS A 361 1.92 19.01 -0.60
N ARG A 362 0.89 18.31 -0.99
CA ARG A 362 0.59 18.02 -2.39
C ARG A 362 -0.78 18.57 -2.75
N LEU A 363 -0.86 19.25 -3.88
CA LEU A 363 -2.11 19.60 -4.52
C LEU A 363 -2.18 18.88 -5.87
N ALA A 364 -3.30 18.22 -6.15
CA ALA A 364 -3.62 17.68 -7.45
C ALA A 364 -5.00 18.16 -7.89
N VAL A 365 -5.13 18.52 -9.15
CA VAL A 365 -6.41 18.90 -9.78
C VAL A 365 -6.50 18.25 -11.14
N GLY A 366 -7.70 17.88 -11.56
CA GLY A 366 -7.84 17.20 -12.83
C GLY A 366 -9.27 16.81 -13.18
N ILE A 367 -9.35 15.93 -14.17
CA ILE A 367 -10.60 15.40 -14.69
C ILE A 367 -10.55 13.88 -14.78
N ASN A 368 -11.69 13.24 -14.52
CA ASN A 368 -11.89 11.81 -14.73
C ASN A 368 -13.14 11.61 -15.58
N TYR A 369 -12.96 11.07 -16.78
CA TYR A 369 -14.04 10.71 -17.68
C TYR A 369 -14.32 9.21 -17.58
N PHE A 370 -15.55 8.85 -17.25
CA PHE A 370 -16.06 7.48 -17.20
C PHE A 370 -17.00 7.24 -18.39
N PRO A 371 -16.51 6.72 -19.53
CA PRO A 371 -17.37 6.30 -20.63
C PRO A 371 -18.27 5.13 -20.22
N LEU A 372 -17.78 4.29 -19.31
CA LEU A 372 -18.47 3.16 -18.68
C LEU A 372 -18.11 3.18 -17.18
N PRO A 373 -18.95 2.64 -16.30
CA PRO A 373 -18.66 2.57 -14.86
C PRO A 373 -17.36 1.81 -14.52
N GLN A 374 -16.91 0.92 -15.40
CA GLN A 374 -15.73 0.08 -15.23
C GLN A 374 -14.46 0.68 -15.81
N ILE A 375 -14.53 1.78 -16.55
CA ILE A 375 -13.38 2.38 -17.24
C ILE A 375 -13.31 3.86 -16.93
N ALA A 376 -12.13 4.33 -16.54
CA ALA A 376 -11.86 5.75 -16.38
C ALA A 376 -10.67 6.20 -17.23
N ILE A 377 -10.81 7.39 -17.83
CA ILE A 377 -9.73 8.15 -18.45
C ILE A 377 -9.47 9.34 -17.54
N LYS A 378 -8.25 9.43 -17.02
CA LYS A 378 -7.85 10.39 -16.01
C LYS A 378 -6.82 11.36 -16.58
N ALA A 379 -6.90 12.62 -16.19
CA ALA A 379 -5.85 13.59 -16.43
C ALA A 379 -5.70 14.48 -15.20
N GLU A 380 -4.46 14.73 -14.78
CA GLU A 380 -4.17 15.56 -13.62
C GLU A 380 -2.95 16.44 -13.82
N TYR A 381 -2.96 17.58 -13.16
CA TYR A 381 -1.79 18.34 -12.80
C TYR A 381 -1.59 18.21 -11.29
N SER A 382 -0.35 17.91 -10.86
CA SER A 382 -0.01 17.89 -9.45
C SER A 382 1.26 18.67 -9.15
N ARG A 383 1.34 19.21 -7.94
CA ARG A 383 2.50 19.92 -7.45
C ARG A 383 2.66 19.68 -5.96
N ARG A 384 3.90 19.51 -5.53
CA ARG A 384 4.25 19.45 -4.12
C ARG A 384 4.82 20.78 -3.67
N PHE A 385 4.58 21.13 -2.40
CA PHE A 385 5.12 22.32 -1.76
C PHE A 385 5.99 21.84 -0.60
N LEU A 386 7.28 22.06 -0.74
CA LEU A 386 8.29 21.74 0.25
C LEU A 386 8.89 23.01 0.79
N LYS A 387 9.70 22.90 1.85
CA LYS A 387 10.48 24.01 2.36
C LYS A 387 11.39 24.60 1.27
N ALA A 388 11.70 25.88 1.36
CA ALA A 388 12.59 26.56 0.41
C ALA A 388 13.91 25.79 0.22
N GLY A 389 14.34 25.66 -1.02
CA GLY A 389 15.55 24.92 -1.40
C GLY A 389 15.30 23.52 -1.95
N TYR A 390 14.08 22.96 -1.81
CA TYR A 390 13.70 21.69 -2.41
C TYR A 390 12.80 21.87 -3.63
N ASN A 391 12.85 20.91 -4.55
CA ASN A 391 12.09 20.95 -5.79
C ASN A 391 10.59 20.77 -5.52
N PRO A 392 9.69 21.63 -6.03
CA PRO A 392 8.25 21.51 -5.83
C PRO A 392 7.60 20.39 -6.66
N GLU A 393 8.35 19.68 -7.48
CA GLU A 393 7.95 18.47 -8.21
C GLU A 393 6.62 18.61 -9.01
N PRO A 394 6.49 19.61 -9.89
CA PRO A 394 5.30 19.74 -10.71
C PRO A 394 5.23 18.65 -11.80
N SER A 395 4.06 18.09 -12.03
CA SER A 395 3.85 17.03 -13.03
C SER A 395 2.48 17.11 -13.68
N VAL A 396 2.40 16.59 -14.91
CA VAL A 396 1.16 16.32 -15.62
C VAL A 396 1.11 14.83 -15.91
N SER A 397 -0.01 14.20 -15.57
CA SER A 397 -0.23 12.77 -15.80
C SER A 397 -1.55 12.54 -16.54
N ILE A 398 -1.55 11.55 -17.43
CA ILE A 398 -2.75 11.04 -18.10
C ILE A 398 -2.74 9.54 -17.96
N GLY A 399 -3.88 8.93 -17.67
CA GLY A 399 -4.01 7.48 -17.52
C GLY A 399 -5.35 6.96 -17.99
N VAL A 400 -5.36 5.67 -18.30
CA VAL A 400 -6.57 4.90 -18.54
C VAL A 400 -6.54 3.72 -17.58
N CYS A 401 -7.64 3.48 -16.89
CA CYS A 401 -7.74 2.37 -15.96
C CYS A 401 -9.12 1.68 -16.04
N TYR A 402 -9.13 0.43 -15.59
CA TYR A 402 -10.34 -0.35 -15.48
C TYR A 402 -10.39 -1.13 -14.16
N LEU A 403 -11.61 -1.50 -13.75
CA LEU A 403 -11.89 -2.47 -12.69
C LEU A 403 -13.16 -3.23 -13.08
N SER A 404 -13.09 -4.55 -13.18
CA SER A 404 -14.25 -5.36 -13.55
C SER A 404 -14.18 -6.74 -12.92
N PHE A 405 -15.37 -7.28 -12.60
CA PHE A 405 -15.53 -8.65 -12.13
C PHE A 405 -16.54 -9.38 -13.02
N PHE A 406 -16.14 -10.55 -13.50
CA PHE A 406 -16.97 -11.45 -14.25
C PHE A 406 -17.41 -12.59 -13.32
N LYS A 407 -18.73 -12.77 -13.16
CA LYS A 407 -19.28 -13.92 -12.44
C LYS A 407 -19.87 -14.91 -13.47
N ARG A 408 -19.55 -16.17 -13.32
CA ARG A 408 -20.22 -17.27 -14.02
C ARG A 408 -21.01 -18.10 -13.05
#